data_97cd2f9052ba61ed9e886d30e1ce05ba
#
_entry.id   97cd2f9052ba61ed9e886d30e1ce05ba
#
_cell.length_a   1.000
_cell.length_b   1.000
_cell.length_c   1.000
_cell.angle_alpha   90.00
_cell.angle_beta   90.00
_cell.angle_gamma   90.00
#
_symmetry.space_group_name_H-M   'P 1'
#
loop_
_entity.id
_entity.type
_entity.pdbx_description
1 polymer ?
#
loop_
_entity_poly.entity_id
_entity_poly.type
_entity_poly.pdbx_seq_one_letter_code
_entity_poly.pdbx_strand_id
1 'polypeptide(L)'
;MLSELFSDALALIKQYKRIIIHRHNYPDGDALGSQKGLEALLKDNFPDKEVYVVGDEATRLPFMEQRMDEIPDEYYSDALAVILDCGSTRMICDDRYKTAAKTLRFDHHIYAEKVADLDIVDSTFESACGLIAMFARECKLKLSPTSATALYTGMVTDSGRFVFDSTSARTFELAAFLMSQPIDLNNLYYNLYAEDFSEIIKDADNMHRIKFTKNNVAYIYTAREDLPTNGDAAPVVSTGLVGLMRDIKGVFVWVNFTESEDCVHCELRSNRYNINPIAVKYGGGGHKKASGCTVPNRAAAMKLLEELDALAAAAAASATPATNN
;
A
#
# COMPACT_ATOMS: atom_id res chain seq x y z
N MET A 1 5.10 17.59 19.43
CA MET A 1 5.67 16.85 18.29
C MET A 1 4.60 16.62 17.22
N LEU A 2 3.87 15.49 17.12
CA LEU A 2 2.92 15.28 16.02
C LEU A 2 1.75 16.30 16.04
N SER A 3 1.22 16.61 17.20
CA SER A 3 0.16 17.63 17.38
C SER A 3 0.59 19.05 16.95
N GLU A 4 1.85 19.41 17.11
CA GLU A 4 2.40 20.70 16.61
C GLU A 4 2.47 20.68 15.08
N LEU A 5 2.96 19.60 14.48
CA LEU A 5 2.98 19.42 13.03
C LEU A 5 1.57 19.49 12.42
N PHE A 6 0.57 18.91 13.08
CA PHE A 6 -0.82 19.01 12.66
C PHE A 6 -1.36 20.47 12.75
N SER A 7 -0.95 21.21 13.79
CA SER A 7 -1.30 22.62 13.90
C SER A 7 -0.67 23.45 12.77
N ASP A 8 0.58 23.18 12.43
CA ASP A 8 1.29 23.83 11.32
C ASP A 8 0.66 23.48 9.97
N ALA A 9 0.30 22.21 9.76
CA ALA A 9 -0.41 21.76 8.56
C ALA A 9 -1.77 22.47 8.42
N LEU A 10 -2.53 22.53 9.52
CA LEU A 10 -3.82 23.26 9.52
C LEU A 10 -3.64 24.74 9.24
N ALA A 11 -2.58 25.37 9.74
CA ALA A 11 -2.26 26.75 9.46
C ALA A 11 -1.94 26.97 7.97
N LEU A 12 -1.12 26.10 7.36
CA LEU A 12 -0.85 26.12 5.92
C LEU A 12 -2.14 25.92 5.11
N ILE A 13 -2.96 24.92 5.44
CA ILE A 13 -4.24 24.68 4.78
C ILE A 13 -5.12 25.93 4.86
N LYS A 14 -5.18 26.61 5.99
CA LYS A 14 -5.97 27.85 6.15
C LYS A 14 -5.42 29.02 5.34
N GLN A 15 -4.10 29.13 5.22
CA GLN A 15 -3.41 30.22 4.54
C GLN A 15 -3.67 30.24 3.03
N TYR A 16 -3.67 29.06 2.37
CA TYR A 16 -3.80 28.97 0.92
C TYR A 16 -5.26 28.84 0.50
N LYS A 17 -5.66 29.62 -0.51
CA LYS A 17 -7.01 29.50 -1.10
C LYS A 17 -7.13 28.25 -1.95
N ARG A 18 -6.05 27.94 -2.72
CA ARG A 18 -5.98 26.81 -3.62
C ARG A 18 -5.15 25.69 -3.00
N ILE A 19 -5.70 24.46 -3.06
CA ILE A 19 -5.05 23.25 -2.56
C ILE A 19 -5.10 22.21 -3.67
N ILE A 20 -3.94 21.61 -4.01
CA ILE A 20 -3.82 20.57 -5.02
C ILE A 20 -3.27 19.32 -4.34
N ILE A 21 -4.04 18.22 -4.37
CA ILE A 21 -3.74 16.99 -3.64
C ILE A 21 -3.16 15.97 -4.60
N HIS A 22 -1.93 15.56 -4.32
CA HIS A 22 -1.16 14.56 -5.02
C HIS A 22 -1.11 13.25 -4.23
N ARG A 23 -0.86 12.15 -4.91
CA ARG A 23 -0.61 10.81 -4.39
C ARG A 23 0.49 10.12 -5.18
N HIS A 24 0.78 8.85 -4.88
CA HIS A 24 1.73 8.11 -5.70
C HIS A 24 1.11 7.61 -7.03
N ASN A 25 1.99 7.32 -8.01
CA ASN A 25 1.64 6.64 -9.26
C ASN A 25 1.07 5.24 -8.97
N TYR A 26 0.20 4.73 -9.84
CA TYR A 26 -0.42 3.41 -9.68
C TYR A 26 -1.09 3.25 -8.31
N PRO A 27 -2.07 4.09 -7.97
CA PRO A 27 -2.60 4.19 -6.63
C PRO A 27 -3.24 2.89 -6.16
N ASP A 28 -3.00 2.59 -4.90
CA ASP A 28 -3.73 1.58 -4.15
C ASP A 28 -4.87 2.20 -3.33
N GLY A 29 -5.40 1.42 -2.38
CA GLY A 29 -6.52 1.88 -1.57
C GLY A 29 -6.15 2.97 -0.58
N ASP A 30 -4.90 3.03 -0.10
CA ASP A 30 -4.45 4.07 0.82
C ASP A 30 -4.18 5.38 0.08
N ALA A 31 -3.48 5.33 -1.06
CA ALA A 31 -3.22 6.52 -1.87
C ALA A 31 -4.52 7.19 -2.35
N LEU A 32 -5.47 6.40 -2.86
CA LEU A 32 -6.74 6.93 -3.34
C LEU A 32 -7.67 7.33 -2.17
N GLY A 33 -7.70 6.52 -1.12
CA GLY A 33 -8.48 6.77 0.09
C GLY A 33 -8.04 8.04 0.82
N SER A 34 -6.73 8.24 0.96
CA SER A 34 -6.17 9.46 1.58
C SER A 34 -6.45 10.69 0.73
N GLN A 35 -6.29 10.61 -0.60
CA GLN A 35 -6.56 11.72 -1.52
C GLN A 35 -8.03 12.14 -1.49
N LYS A 36 -8.96 11.20 -1.72
CA LYS A 36 -10.40 11.49 -1.75
C LYS A 36 -10.95 11.80 -0.35
N GLY A 37 -10.41 11.17 0.68
CA GLY A 37 -10.76 11.46 2.06
C GLY A 37 -10.37 12.86 2.49
N LEU A 38 -9.15 13.30 2.15
CA LEU A 38 -8.69 14.67 2.43
C LEU A 38 -9.44 15.70 1.58
N GLU A 39 -9.70 15.39 0.30
CA GLU A 39 -10.51 16.26 -0.58
C GLU A 39 -11.87 16.57 0.05
N ALA A 40 -12.61 15.52 0.43
CA ALA A 40 -13.92 15.68 1.06
C ALA A 40 -13.82 16.41 2.41
N LEU A 41 -12.84 16.05 3.24
CA LEU A 41 -12.60 16.70 4.53
C LEU A 41 -12.35 18.20 4.39
N LEU A 42 -11.55 18.60 3.39
CA LEU A 42 -11.25 20.02 3.16
C LEU A 42 -12.45 20.78 2.61
N LYS A 43 -13.20 20.21 1.67
CA LYS A 43 -14.43 20.81 1.11
C LYS A 43 -15.49 21.00 2.19
N ASP A 44 -15.64 20.06 3.12
CA ASP A 44 -16.61 20.14 4.21
C ASP A 44 -16.27 21.18 5.27
N ASN A 45 -14.98 21.42 5.53
CA ASN A 45 -14.53 22.34 6.59
C ASN A 45 -14.12 23.72 6.08
N PHE A 46 -13.82 23.84 4.79
CA PHE A 46 -13.35 25.06 4.15
C PHE A 46 -14.01 25.27 2.79
N PRO A 47 -15.34 25.51 2.75
CA PRO A 47 -16.11 25.53 1.49
C PRO A 47 -15.69 26.65 0.51
N ASP A 48 -14.99 27.68 0.99
CA ASP A 48 -14.50 28.77 0.15
C ASP A 48 -13.16 28.44 -0.55
N LYS A 49 -12.55 27.28 -0.27
CA LYS A 49 -11.29 26.86 -0.89
C LYS A 49 -11.52 26.14 -2.22
N GLU A 50 -10.56 26.32 -3.11
CA GLU A 50 -10.45 25.59 -4.36
C GLU A 50 -9.60 24.33 -4.10
N VAL A 51 -10.25 23.16 -4.03
CA VAL A 51 -9.57 21.89 -3.75
C VAL A 51 -9.63 21.01 -4.98
N TYR A 52 -8.46 20.66 -5.49
CA TYR A 52 -8.26 19.84 -6.67
C TYR A 52 -7.51 18.54 -6.32
N VAL A 53 -7.80 17.48 -7.06
CA VAL A 53 -7.11 16.18 -6.97
C VAL A 53 -6.54 15.82 -8.33
N VAL A 54 -5.27 15.46 -8.37
CA VAL A 54 -4.54 15.17 -9.62
C VAL A 54 -3.92 13.78 -9.59
N GLY A 55 -3.63 13.23 -10.77
CA GLY A 55 -2.98 11.93 -10.96
C GLY A 55 -3.69 11.08 -12.00
N ASP A 56 -3.18 9.87 -12.23
CA ASP A 56 -3.75 8.91 -13.17
C ASP A 56 -5.03 8.27 -12.64
N GLU A 57 -5.91 7.80 -13.53
CA GLU A 57 -7.07 7.02 -13.12
C GLU A 57 -6.67 5.70 -12.42
N ALA A 58 -7.34 5.38 -11.33
CA ALA A 58 -7.07 4.16 -10.56
C ALA A 58 -7.94 3.00 -11.03
N THR A 59 -7.46 2.22 -11.98
CA THR A 59 -8.25 1.13 -12.58
C THR A 59 -8.57 -0.02 -11.63
N ARG A 60 -7.82 -0.15 -10.51
CA ARG A 60 -7.94 -1.29 -9.57
C ARG A 60 -9.09 -1.15 -8.55
N LEU A 61 -9.61 0.05 -8.34
CA LEU A 61 -10.65 0.34 -7.34
C LEU A 61 -11.81 1.11 -7.98
N PRO A 62 -12.53 0.52 -8.96
CA PRO A 62 -13.51 1.23 -9.77
C PRO A 62 -14.72 1.75 -8.99
N PHE A 63 -14.94 1.27 -7.77
CA PHE A 63 -16.02 1.71 -6.89
C PHE A 63 -15.70 3.01 -6.14
N MET A 64 -14.42 3.40 -6.06
CA MET A 64 -14.02 4.69 -5.52
C MET A 64 -14.11 5.76 -6.60
N GLU A 65 -14.34 7.01 -6.19
CA GLU A 65 -14.37 8.14 -7.12
C GLU A 65 -13.02 8.27 -7.86
N GLN A 66 -13.03 8.02 -9.16
CA GLN A 66 -11.83 7.97 -10.01
C GLN A 66 -11.50 9.30 -10.68
N ARG A 67 -12.45 10.25 -10.70
CA ARG A 67 -12.27 11.50 -11.43
C ARG A 67 -11.12 12.31 -10.82
N MET A 68 -10.14 12.61 -11.66
CA MET A 68 -9.06 13.56 -11.38
C MET A 68 -9.31 14.86 -12.10
N ASP A 69 -8.81 15.97 -11.54
CA ASP A 69 -8.99 17.29 -12.10
C ASP A 69 -7.89 17.59 -13.12
N GLU A 70 -8.29 18.09 -14.28
CA GLU A 70 -7.38 18.68 -15.24
C GLU A 70 -7.26 20.19 -14.93
N ILE A 71 -6.09 20.61 -14.45
CA ILE A 71 -5.85 21.99 -14.01
C ILE A 71 -4.70 22.61 -14.77
N PRO A 72 -4.75 23.95 -15.05
CA PRO A 72 -3.67 24.68 -15.68
C PRO A 72 -2.41 24.73 -14.79
N ASP A 73 -1.23 24.78 -15.42
CA ASP A 73 0.05 24.82 -14.71
C ASP A 73 0.21 26.04 -13.80
N GLU A 74 -0.35 27.18 -14.21
CA GLU A 74 -0.32 28.42 -13.44
C GLU A 74 -1.02 28.33 -12.09
N TYR A 75 -1.93 27.34 -11.90
CA TYR A 75 -2.62 27.14 -10.62
C TYR A 75 -1.68 26.77 -9.48
N TYR A 76 -0.55 26.16 -9.83
CA TYR A 76 0.44 25.77 -8.82
C TYR A 76 1.14 26.95 -8.17
N SER A 77 1.34 28.06 -8.90
CA SER A 77 2.14 29.20 -8.46
C SER A 77 1.64 29.90 -7.19
N ASP A 78 0.36 29.76 -6.85
CA ASP A 78 -0.28 30.31 -5.65
C ASP A 78 -0.95 29.23 -4.78
N ALA A 79 -0.69 27.94 -5.05
CA ALA A 79 -1.32 26.83 -4.38
C ALA A 79 -0.44 26.19 -3.29
N LEU A 80 -1.10 25.51 -2.36
CA LEU A 80 -0.50 24.50 -1.49
C LEU A 80 -0.62 23.13 -2.19
N ALA A 81 0.48 22.51 -2.57
CA ALA A 81 0.49 21.12 -2.99
C ALA A 81 0.57 20.20 -1.77
N VAL A 82 -0.42 19.35 -1.60
CA VAL A 82 -0.45 18.33 -0.54
C VAL A 82 -0.13 16.97 -1.15
N ILE A 83 0.91 16.32 -0.64
CA ILE A 83 1.44 15.06 -1.14
C ILE A 83 1.10 13.97 -0.14
N LEU A 84 0.41 12.93 -0.60
CA LEU A 84 -0.12 11.87 0.24
C LEU A 84 0.50 10.53 -0.14
N ASP A 85 0.86 9.74 0.87
CA ASP A 85 1.30 8.35 0.72
C ASP A 85 2.45 8.18 -0.30
N CYS A 86 3.45 9.05 -0.21
CA CYS A 86 4.61 9.04 -1.10
C CYS A 86 5.90 8.97 -0.28
N GLY A 87 6.52 7.80 -0.22
CA GLY A 87 7.79 7.59 0.47
C GLY A 87 8.98 8.28 -0.20
N SER A 88 8.87 8.62 -1.49
CA SER A 88 9.92 9.31 -2.25
C SER A 88 9.34 10.19 -3.37
N THR A 89 10.15 11.15 -3.82
CA THR A 89 9.78 12.08 -4.91
C THR A 89 9.49 11.39 -6.24
N ARG A 90 10.07 10.21 -6.48
CA ARG A 90 9.89 9.43 -7.71
C ARG A 90 8.50 8.79 -7.83
N MET A 91 7.80 8.68 -6.71
CA MET A 91 6.48 8.05 -6.65
C MET A 91 5.35 9.04 -6.96
N ILE A 92 5.60 10.34 -6.85
CA ILE A 92 4.55 11.37 -6.97
C ILE A 92 3.99 11.40 -8.39
N CYS A 93 2.67 11.36 -8.50
CA CYS A 93 1.95 11.20 -9.77
C CYS A 93 2.07 12.38 -10.74
N ASP A 94 2.43 13.57 -10.26
CA ASP A 94 2.48 14.78 -11.08
C ASP A 94 3.61 15.69 -10.60
N ASP A 95 4.61 15.91 -11.44
CA ASP A 95 5.82 16.66 -11.14
C ASP A 95 5.59 18.17 -10.93
N ARG A 96 4.42 18.69 -11.31
CA ARG A 96 4.06 20.09 -11.15
C ARG A 96 3.97 20.54 -9.70
N TYR A 97 3.88 19.60 -8.73
CA TYR A 97 3.96 19.95 -7.30
C TYR A 97 5.23 20.76 -6.97
N LYS A 98 6.31 20.59 -7.73
CA LYS A 98 7.59 21.32 -7.55
C LYS A 98 7.48 22.82 -7.83
N THR A 99 6.45 23.24 -8.56
CA THR A 99 6.18 24.65 -8.90
C THR A 99 5.15 25.28 -7.97
N ALA A 100 4.65 24.54 -6.98
CA ALA A 100 3.70 25.05 -6.00
C ALA A 100 4.35 26.11 -5.08
N ALA A 101 3.54 27.06 -4.64
CA ALA A 101 3.99 28.08 -3.70
C ALA A 101 4.47 27.50 -2.36
N LYS A 102 3.87 26.38 -1.94
CA LYS A 102 4.23 25.63 -0.74
C LYS A 102 3.85 24.16 -0.89
N THR A 103 4.57 23.29 -0.17
CA THR A 103 4.32 21.85 -0.18
C THR A 103 4.14 21.30 1.23
N LEU A 104 3.21 20.35 1.38
CA LEU A 104 2.90 19.63 2.62
C LEU A 104 2.82 18.14 2.31
N ARG A 105 3.43 17.26 3.13
CA ARG A 105 3.31 15.81 2.97
C ARG A 105 2.68 15.17 4.21
N PHE A 106 1.77 14.20 3.97
CA PHE A 106 1.35 13.20 4.95
C PHE A 106 1.73 11.82 4.43
N ASP A 107 2.53 11.09 5.20
CA ASP A 107 3.08 9.81 4.76
C ASP A 107 3.37 8.89 5.95
N HIS A 108 3.23 7.58 5.75
CA HIS A 108 3.50 6.56 6.76
C HIS A 108 4.68 5.65 6.42
N HIS A 109 5.34 5.88 5.32
CA HIS A 109 6.55 5.13 4.94
C HIS A 109 7.73 5.43 5.87
N ILE A 110 8.75 4.56 5.86
CA ILE A 110 10.01 4.86 6.53
C ILE A 110 10.61 6.11 5.88
N TYR A 111 10.93 7.12 6.70
CA TYR A 111 11.49 8.37 6.20
C TYR A 111 12.81 8.13 5.46
N ALA A 112 12.84 8.39 4.17
CA ALA A 112 13.99 8.21 3.31
C ALA A 112 14.60 9.54 2.85
N GLU A 113 13.75 10.51 2.51
CA GLU A 113 14.16 11.83 2.01
C GLU A 113 13.14 12.91 2.36
N LYS A 114 13.59 14.16 2.31
CA LYS A 114 12.70 15.32 2.42
C LYS A 114 11.96 15.49 1.09
N VAL A 115 10.62 15.47 1.14
CA VAL A 115 9.76 15.58 -0.04
C VAL A 115 9.06 16.93 -0.10
N ALA A 116 8.65 17.48 1.04
CA ALA A 116 7.87 18.71 1.12
C ALA A 116 8.53 19.76 2.03
N ASP A 117 8.04 20.99 2.00
CA ASP A 117 8.45 22.03 2.95
C ASP A 117 8.09 21.66 4.39
N LEU A 118 6.91 21.08 4.57
CA LEU A 118 6.46 20.48 5.82
C LEU A 118 6.17 18.99 5.57
N ASP A 119 7.03 18.12 6.12
CA ASP A 119 6.86 16.67 6.09
C ASP A 119 6.22 16.20 7.41
N ILE A 120 5.07 15.56 7.33
CA ILE A 120 4.43 14.85 8.43
C ILE A 120 4.53 13.35 8.10
N VAL A 121 5.57 12.71 8.61
CA VAL A 121 5.88 11.31 8.33
C VAL A 121 5.97 10.54 9.64
N ASP A 122 5.16 9.50 9.75
CA ASP A 122 5.17 8.61 10.93
C ASP A 122 4.93 7.16 10.53
N SER A 123 6.01 6.39 10.44
CA SER A 123 5.98 4.97 10.05
C SER A 123 5.37 4.02 11.09
N THR A 124 4.86 4.55 12.19
CA THR A 124 4.10 3.78 13.19
C THR A 124 2.61 3.75 12.88
N PHE A 125 2.14 4.47 11.88
CA PHE A 125 0.78 4.36 11.37
C PHE A 125 0.66 3.20 10.39
N GLU A 126 -0.50 2.58 10.36
CA GLU A 126 -0.81 1.51 9.43
C GLU A 126 -1.02 2.02 8.00
N SER A 127 -1.36 3.32 7.81
CA SER A 127 -1.72 3.93 6.54
C SER A 127 -1.61 5.46 6.59
N ALA A 128 -1.47 6.11 5.45
CA ALA A 128 -1.62 7.57 5.33
C ALA A 128 -3.06 8.00 5.66
N CYS A 129 -4.06 7.17 5.36
CA CYS A 129 -5.45 7.39 5.77
C CYS A 129 -5.61 7.46 7.27
N GLY A 130 -4.96 6.57 8.04
CA GLY A 130 -4.94 6.62 9.50
C GLY A 130 -4.30 7.90 10.02
N LEU A 131 -3.20 8.35 9.39
CA LEU A 131 -2.54 9.61 9.75
C LEU A 131 -3.45 10.82 9.51
N ILE A 132 -4.19 10.85 8.38
CA ILE A 132 -5.18 11.91 8.07
C ILE A 132 -6.39 11.83 9.03
N ALA A 133 -6.84 10.65 9.39
CA ALA A 133 -7.90 10.48 10.39
C ALA A 133 -7.48 11.04 11.76
N MET A 134 -6.22 10.82 12.15
CA MET A 134 -5.63 11.41 13.35
C MET A 134 -5.58 12.95 13.24
N PHE A 135 -5.10 13.49 12.12
CA PHE A 135 -5.10 14.92 11.85
C PHE A 135 -6.51 15.52 11.97
N ALA A 136 -7.52 14.87 11.37
CA ALA A 136 -8.90 15.33 11.45
C ALA A 136 -9.42 15.37 12.91
N ARG A 137 -9.12 14.32 13.69
CA ARG A 137 -9.51 14.21 15.10
C ARG A 137 -8.84 15.28 15.97
N GLU A 138 -7.52 15.42 15.87
CA GLU A 138 -6.74 16.37 16.69
C GLU A 138 -7.09 17.83 16.35
N CYS A 139 -7.28 18.13 15.06
CA CYS A 139 -7.69 19.46 14.58
C CYS A 139 -9.19 19.72 14.69
N LYS A 140 -9.98 18.76 15.23
CA LYS A 140 -11.42 18.86 15.42
C LYS A 140 -12.18 19.20 14.12
N LEU A 141 -11.73 18.65 13.01
CA LEU A 141 -12.38 18.83 11.73
C LEU A 141 -13.67 17.98 11.66
N LYS A 142 -14.68 18.52 11.01
CA LYS A 142 -15.95 17.83 10.79
C LYS A 142 -15.74 16.72 9.75
N LEU A 143 -16.11 15.49 10.10
CA LEU A 143 -16.19 14.38 9.18
C LEU A 143 -17.54 14.32 8.47
N SER A 144 -17.54 14.03 7.19
CA SER A 144 -18.72 13.57 6.45
C SER A 144 -18.68 12.06 6.22
N PRO A 145 -19.77 11.41 5.86
CA PRO A 145 -19.78 10.00 5.44
C PRO A 145 -18.80 9.74 4.28
N THR A 146 -18.65 10.69 3.35
CA THR A 146 -17.74 10.58 2.20
C THR A 146 -16.28 10.54 2.64
N SER A 147 -15.83 11.54 3.46
CA SER A 147 -14.46 11.57 3.95
C SER A 147 -14.15 10.35 4.83
N ALA A 148 -15.09 9.97 5.70
CA ALA A 148 -14.91 8.82 6.59
C ALA A 148 -14.82 7.49 5.82
N THR A 149 -15.68 7.28 4.81
CA THR A 149 -15.64 6.05 3.99
C THR A 149 -14.35 5.94 3.22
N ALA A 150 -13.87 7.02 2.58
CA ALA A 150 -12.62 7.01 1.83
C ALA A 150 -11.41 6.70 2.73
N LEU A 151 -11.28 7.39 3.87
CA LEU A 151 -10.20 7.16 4.83
C LEU A 151 -10.27 5.73 5.43
N TYR A 152 -11.46 5.24 5.77
CA TYR A 152 -11.62 3.89 6.28
C TYR A 152 -11.22 2.83 5.23
N THR A 153 -11.54 3.07 3.95
CA THR A 153 -11.14 2.18 2.85
C THR A 153 -9.61 2.01 2.80
N GLY A 154 -8.86 3.11 2.84
CA GLY A 154 -7.40 3.04 2.85
C GLY A 154 -6.85 2.34 4.10
N MET A 155 -7.38 2.62 5.29
CA MET A 155 -7.00 1.90 6.51
C MET A 155 -7.21 0.39 6.38
N VAL A 156 -8.34 -0.05 5.80
CA VAL A 156 -8.64 -1.48 5.58
C VAL A 156 -7.67 -2.12 4.61
N THR A 157 -7.38 -1.46 3.50
CA THR A 157 -6.52 -2.03 2.45
C THR A 157 -5.07 -2.15 2.92
N ASP A 158 -4.51 -1.11 3.51
CA ASP A 158 -3.10 -1.05 3.86
C ASP A 158 -2.76 -1.80 5.16
N SER A 159 -3.72 -1.94 6.07
CA SER A 159 -3.59 -2.83 7.25
C SER A 159 -3.89 -4.31 6.94
N GLY A 160 -4.23 -4.66 5.70
CA GLY A 160 -4.65 -6.00 5.33
C GLY A 160 -5.88 -6.47 6.11
N ARG A 161 -6.92 -5.65 6.19
CA ARG A 161 -8.12 -5.90 7.01
C ARG A 161 -7.80 -5.95 8.51
N PHE A 162 -6.90 -5.08 8.98
CA PHE A 162 -6.44 -5.00 10.37
C PHE A 162 -5.69 -6.25 10.87
N VAL A 163 -5.02 -6.98 9.97
CA VAL A 163 -4.27 -8.21 10.30
C VAL A 163 -2.75 -7.99 10.30
N PHE A 164 -2.26 -6.97 9.60
CA PHE A 164 -0.81 -6.72 9.51
C PHE A 164 -0.23 -6.18 10.82
N ASP A 165 1.08 -6.35 11.00
CA ASP A 165 1.82 -5.93 12.21
C ASP A 165 1.76 -4.42 12.46
N SER A 166 1.47 -3.61 11.46
CA SER A 166 1.25 -2.17 11.55
C SER A 166 -0.04 -1.81 12.32
N THR A 167 -0.96 -2.77 12.44
CA THR A 167 -2.22 -2.58 13.17
C THR A 167 -1.96 -2.47 14.67
N SER A 168 -2.50 -1.44 15.29
CA SER A 168 -2.31 -1.13 16.71
C SER A 168 -3.64 -0.73 17.38
N ALA A 169 -3.62 -0.50 18.70
CA ALA A 169 -4.78 0.04 19.42
C ALA A 169 -5.23 1.39 18.81
N ARG A 170 -4.26 2.25 18.44
CA ARG A 170 -4.54 3.53 17.75
C ARG A 170 -5.29 3.32 16.44
N THR A 171 -4.94 2.31 15.66
CA THR A 171 -5.65 1.97 14.41
C THR A 171 -7.14 1.74 14.64
N PHE A 172 -7.48 0.95 15.68
CA PHE A 172 -8.88 0.70 16.05
C PHE A 172 -9.58 1.93 16.61
N GLU A 173 -8.88 2.79 17.37
CA GLU A 173 -9.43 4.06 17.85
C GLU A 173 -9.76 5.01 16.69
N LEU A 174 -8.90 5.07 15.67
CA LEU A 174 -9.13 5.88 14.48
C LEU A 174 -10.22 5.29 13.61
N ALA A 175 -10.25 3.97 13.43
CA ALA A 175 -11.35 3.30 12.76
C ALA A 175 -12.70 3.57 13.46
N ALA A 176 -12.75 3.50 14.79
CA ALA A 176 -13.95 3.85 15.58
C ALA A 176 -14.34 5.34 15.41
N PHE A 177 -13.36 6.24 15.33
CA PHE A 177 -13.60 7.65 15.06
C PHE A 177 -14.24 7.85 13.68
N LEU A 178 -13.76 7.19 12.63
CA LEU A 178 -14.35 7.23 11.29
C LEU A 178 -15.76 6.61 11.28
N MET A 179 -15.95 5.51 11.99
CA MET A 179 -17.23 4.81 12.15
C MET A 179 -18.29 5.62 12.93
N SER A 180 -17.93 6.77 13.53
CA SER A 180 -18.93 7.73 14.01
C SER A 180 -19.83 8.27 12.90
N GLN A 181 -19.39 8.14 11.64
CA GLN A 181 -20.18 8.41 10.45
C GLN A 181 -20.82 7.11 9.92
N PRO A 182 -21.97 7.20 9.20
CA PRO A 182 -22.63 6.03 8.64
C PRO A 182 -21.83 5.48 7.43
N ILE A 183 -20.89 4.58 7.68
CA ILE A 183 -20.15 3.84 6.66
C ILE A 183 -20.91 2.55 6.35
N ASP A 184 -21.26 2.31 5.10
CA ASP A 184 -21.82 1.02 4.65
C ASP A 184 -20.70 -0.01 4.50
N LEU A 185 -20.39 -0.70 5.60
CA LEU A 185 -19.34 -1.72 5.63
C LEU A 185 -19.61 -2.88 4.68
N ASN A 186 -20.87 -3.31 4.56
CA ASN A 186 -21.20 -4.43 3.69
C ASN A 186 -20.88 -4.10 2.23
N ASN A 187 -21.29 -2.93 1.77
CA ASN A 187 -21.02 -2.48 0.42
C ASN A 187 -19.50 -2.23 0.22
N LEU A 188 -18.80 -1.64 1.20
CA LEU A 188 -17.36 -1.39 1.14
C LEU A 188 -16.58 -2.71 1.00
N TYR A 189 -16.82 -3.69 1.89
CA TYR A 189 -16.11 -4.96 1.85
C TYR A 189 -16.50 -5.81 0.63
N TYR A 190 -17.74 -5.73 0.19
CA TYR A 190 -18.16 -6.35 -1.07
C TYR A 190 -17.35 -5.81 -2.25
N ASN A 191 -17.26 -4.50 -2.39
CA ASN A 191 -16.50 -3.88 -3.48
C ASN A 191 -15.00 -4.13 -3.41
N LEU A 192 -14.42 -4.26 -2.21
CA LEU A 192 -13.00 -4.53 -2.03
C LEU A 192 -12.61 -5.99 -2.31
N TYR A 193 -13.50 -6.94 -2.00
CA TYR A 193 -13.11 -8.35 -1.86
C TYR A 193 -14.03 -9.35 -2.52
N ALA A 194 -15.16 -8.91 -3.10
CA ALA A 194 -15.97 -9.82 -3.90
C ALA A 194 -15.28 -10.06 -5.25
N GLU A 195 -15.20 -11.30 -5.63
CA GLU A 195 -14.57 -11.77 -6.86
C GLU A 195 -15.60 -12.45 -7.76
N ASP A 196 -15.40 -12.36 -9.06
CA ASP A 196 -16.19 -13.15 -10.00
C ASP A 196 -15.92 -14.64 -9.80
N PHE A 197 -16.94 -15.46 -9.94
CA PHE A 197 -16.81 -16.90 -9.76
C PHE A 197 -15.73 -17.52 -10.67
N SER A 198 -15.54 -16.99 -11.87
CA SER A 198 -14.47 -17.40 -12.79
C SER A 198 -13.06 -17.15 -12.22
N GLU A 199 -12.85 -16.03 -11.49
CA GLU A 199 -11.57 -15.75 -10.83
C GLU A 199 -11.36 -16.69 -9.64
N ILE A 200 -12.40 -16.99 -8.86
CA ILE A 200 -12.33 -17.98 -7.77
C ILE A 200 -11.91 -19.34 -8.29
N ILE A 201 -12.46 -19.79 -9.43
CA ILE A 201 -12.09 -21.07 -10.06
C ILE A 201 -10.63 -21.03 -10.53
N LYS A 202 -10.21 -19.94 -11.16
CA LYS A 202 -8.81 -19.74 -11.59
C LYS A 202 -7.83 -19.76 -10.42
N ASP A 203 -8.19 -19.15 -9.30
CA ASP A 203 -7.39 -19.18 -8.07
C ASP A 203 -7.33 -20.58 -7.48
N ALA A 204 -8.44 -21.35 -7.50
CA ALA A 204 -8.43 -22.75 -7.09
C ALA A 204 -7.49 -23.61 -7.96
N ASP A 205 -7.49 -23.40 -9.27
CA ASP A 205 -6.56 -24.07 -10.19
C ASP A 205 -5.10 -23.68 -9.91
N ASN A 206 -4.84 -22.42 -9.60
CA ASN A 206 -3.51 -21.95 -9.20
C ASN A 206 -3.08 -22.53 -7.84
N MET A 207 -4.00 -22.68 -6.89
CA MET A 207 -3.72 -23.32 -5.59
C MET A 207 -3.26 -24.78 -5.76
N HIS A 208 -3.77 -25.52 -6.73
CA HIS A 208 -3.29 -26.88 -7.05
C HIS A 208 -1.83 -26.92 -7.54
N ARG A 209 -1.27 -25.80 -7.99
CA ARG A 209 0.11 -25.67 -8.45
C ARG A 209 1.09 -25.39 -7.31
N ILE A 210 0.61 -25.10 -6.09
CA ILE A 210 1.44 -24.82 -4.92
C ILE A 210 2.30 -26.04 -4.57
N LYS A 211 3.60 -25.79 -4.44
CA LYS A 211 4.58 -26.78 -4.01
C LYS A 211 5.25 -26.32 -2.73
N PHE A 212 5.85 -27.27 -2.01
CA PHE A 212 6.51 -27.01 -0.75
C PHE A 212 7.95 -27.52 -0.79
N THR A 213 8.84 -26.78 -0.19
CA THR A 213 10.20 -27.23 0.11
C THR A 213 10.22 -28.11 1.36
N LYS A 214 11.39 -28.66 1.69
CA LYS A 214 11.58 -29.51 2.89
C LYS A 214 11.20 -28.79 4.20
N ASN A 215 11.42 -27.46 4.28
CA ASN A 215 11.16 -26.67 5.49
C ASN A 215 9.90 -25.81 5.35
N ASN A 216 8.92 -26.25 4.55
CA ASN A 216 7.62 -25.62 4.35
C ASN A 216 7.66 -24.20 3.78
N VAL A 217 8.61 -23.87 2.91
CA VAL A 217 8.47 -22.71 2.05
C VAL A 217 7.50 -23.07 0.92
N ALA A 218 6.38 -22.36 0.81
CA ALA A 218 5.43 -22.57 -0.28
C ALA A 218 5.88 -21.79 -1.52
N TYR A 219 5.69 -22.36 -2.71
CA TYR A 219 6.00 -21.67 -3.94
C TYR A 219 5.11 -22.10 -5.11
N ILE A 220 4.91 -21.14 -6.03
CA ILE A 220 4.37 -21.39 -7.37
C ILE A 220 5.45 -20.99 -8.37
N TYR A 221 5.58 -21.77 -9.44
CA TYR A 221 6.44 -21.46 -10.57
C TYR A 221 5.59 -21.45 -11.84
N THR A 222 5.50 -20.30 -12.51
CA THR A 222 4.79 -20.13 -13.77
C THR A 222 5.82 -19.98 -14.89
N ALA A 223 5.87 -20.96 -15.78
CA ALA A 223 6.69 -20.90 -16.97
C ALA A 223 6.09 -19.93 -17.99
N ARG A 224 6.90 -19.43 -18.91
CA ARG A 224 6.46 -18.47 -19.92
C ARG A 224 5.29 -18.98 -20.76
N GLU A 225 5.31 -20.25 -21.14
CA GLU A 225 4.24 -20.91 -21.89
C GLU A 225 2.92 -21.03 -21.13
N ASP A 226 2.96 -20.94 -19.80
CA ASP A 226 1.79 -21.03 -18.93
C ASP A 226 1.18 -19.63 -18.60
N LEU A 227 1.76 -18.57 -19.15
CA LEU A 227 1.23 -17.22 -18.94
C LEU A 227 -0.13 -17.06 -19.64
N PRO A 228 -1.05 -16.28 -19.04
CA PRO A 228 -2.33 -15.99 -19.67
C PRO A 228 -2.16 -15.32 -21.04
N THR A 229 -2.96 -15.71 -22.00
CA THR A 229 -2.94 -15.16 -23.38
C THR A 229 -3.65 -13.81 -23.51
N ASN A 230 -4.27 -13.31 -22.42
CA ASN A 230 -4.97 -12.03 -22.36
C ASN A 230 -4.05 -10.79 -22.34
N GLY A 231 -2.74 -10.97 -22.38
CA GLY A 231 -1.75 -9.89 -22.44
C GLY A 231 -1.28 -9.38 -21.08
N ASP A 232 -1.65 -10.01 -19.97
CA ASP A 232 -1.12 -9.66 -18.66
C ASP A 232 0.40 -9.85 -18.62
N ALA A 233 1.12 -8.80 -18.22
CA ALA A 233 2.57 -8.88 -18.08
C ALA A 233 2.97 -9.80 -16.92
N ALA A 234 4.09 -10.50 -17.04
CA ALA A 234 4.59 -11.40 -16.01
C ALA A 234 4.65 -10.80 -14.59
N PRO A 235 5.01 -9.52 -14.37
CA PRO A 235 4.94 -8.90 -13.05
C PRO A 235 3.53 -8.87 -12.45
N VAL A 236 2.50 -8.62 -13.26
CA VAL A 236 1.10 -8.58 -12.81
C VAL A 236 0.65 -9.97 -12.36
N VAL A 237 0.95 -11.01 -13.14
CA VAL A 237 0.68 -12.40 -12.79
C VAL A 237 1.43 -12.78 -11.51
N SER A 238 2.70 -12.37 -11.39
CA SER A 238 3.52 -12.67 -10.22
C SER A 238 2.93 -12.11 -8.94
N THR A 239 2.53 -10.85 -8.95
CA THR A 239 1.93 -10.18 -7.78
C THR A 239 0.56 -10.77 -7.43
N GLY A 240 -0.25 -11.15 -8.41
CA GLY A 240 -1.57 -11.77 -8.19
C GLY A 240 -1.47 -13.11 -7.46
N LEU A 241 -0.58 -13.99 -7.91
CA LEU A 241 -0.46 -15.35 -7.37
C LEU A 241 0.18 -15.44 -5.98
N VAL A 242 1.02 -14.50 -5.60
CA VAL A 242 1.75 -14.58 -4.33
C VAL A 242 0.81 -14.53 -3.11
N GLY A 243 -0.36 -13.92 -3.24
CA GLY A 243 -1.37 -13.82 -2.17
C GLY A 243 -2.00 -15.17 -1.78
N LEU A 244 -2.09 -16.12 -2.72
CA LEU A 244 -2.76 -17.42 -2.55
C LEU A 244 -2.13 -18.32 -1.47
N MET A 245 -0.88 -18.07 -1.13
CA MET A 245 -0.13 -18.91 -0.18
C MET A 245 -0.09 -18.34 1.24
N ARG A 246 -0.67 -17.15 1.48
CA ARG A 246 -0.57 -16.40 2.74
C ARG A 246 -1.08 -17.18 3.95
N ASP A 247 -2.23 -17.82 3.81
CA ASP A 247 -3.00 -18.36 4.93
C ASP A 247 -2.84 -19.88 5.09
N ILE A 248 -1.79 -20.47 4.48
CA ILE A 248 -1.49 -21.89 4.60
C ILE A 248 -0.86 -22.17 5.96
N LYS A 249 -1.51 -22.98 6.75
CA LYS A 249 -1.02 -23.36 8.09
C LYS A 249 0.38 -23.97 8.04
N GLY A 250 1.32 -23.44 8.81
CA GLY A 250 2.71 -23.91 8.88
C GLY A 250 3.62 -23.30 7.82
N VAL A 251 3.11 -22.48 6.91
CA VAL A 251 3.89 -21.71 5.95
C VAL A 251 4.19 -20.33 6.53
N PHE A 252 5.46 -19.98 6.68
CA PHE A 252 5.92 -18.69 7.19
C PHE A 252 6.69 -17.89 6.13
N VAL A 253 7.09 -18.53 5.06
CA VAL A 253 7.74 -17.91 3.88
C VAL A 253 7.11 -18.51 2.63
N TRP A 254 6.82 -17.65 1.67
CA TRP A 254 6.34 -18.11 0.36
C TRP A 254 6.85 -17.22 -0.76
N VAL A 255 6.93 -17.77 -1.95
CA VAL A 255 7.45 -17.08 -3.12
C VAL A 255 6.70 -17.47 -4.38
N ASN A 256 6.41 -16.49 -5.22
CA ASN A 256 5.94 -16.75 -6.57
C ASN A 256 7.04 -16.41 -7.58
N PHE A 257 7.26 -17.32 -8.53
CA PHE A 257 8.17 -17.17 -9.65
C PHE A 257 7.37 -17.10 -10.95
N THR A 258 7.62 -16.07 -11.77
CA THR A 258 6.97 -15.94 -13.08
C THR A 258 8.00 -15.62 -14.15
N GLU A 259 8.15 -16.48 -15.13
CA GLU A 259 9.05 -16.27 -16.26
C GLU A 259 8.51 -15.19 -17.18
N SER A 260 9.38 -14.27 -17.60
CA SER A 260 9.20 -13.34 -18.70
C SER A 260 10.16 -13.69 -19.83
N GLU A 261 10.27 -12.82 -20.83
CA GLU A 261 11.17 -13.06 -21.96
C GLU A 261 12.64 -13.14 -21.55
N ASP A 262 13.05 -12.21 -20.66
CA ASP A 262 14.47 -12.02 -20.33
C ASP A 262 14.83 -12.41 -18.89
N CYS A 263 13.86 -12.65 -18.02
CA CYS A 263 14.11 -12.91 -16.61
C CYS A 263 12.96 -13.68 -15.93
N VAL A 264 13.17 -14.05 -14.68
CA VAL A 264 12.13 -14.57 -13.78
C VAL A 264 11.85 -13.54 -12.72
N HIS A 265 10.61 -13.09 -12.62
CA HIS A 265 10.12 -12.23 -11.54
C HIS A 265 9.91 -13.07 -10.28
N CYS A 266 10.45 -12.61 -9.16
CA CYS A 266 10.39 -13.29 -7.88
C CYS A 266 9.70 -12.38 -6.87
N GLU A 267 8.50 -12.77 -6.42
CA GLU A 267 7.74 -12.10 -5.39
C GLU A 267 7.83 -12.87 -4.08
N LEU A 268 8.59 -12.34 -3.13
CA LEU A 268 8.85 -12.96 -1.85
C LEU A 268 7.94 -12.39 -0.77
N ARG A 269 7.37 -13.26 0.05
CA ARG A 269 6.54 -12.86 1.19
C ARG A 269 6.88 -13.67 2.43
N SER A 270 6.66 -13.07 3.57
CA SER A 270 6.74 -13.75 4.87
C SER A 270 5.76 -13.11 5.85
N ASN A 271 5.18 -13.90 6.72
CA ASN A 271 4.44 -13.38 7.88
C ASN A 271 5.30 -13.32 9.16
N ARG A 272 6.51 -13.87 9.14
CA ARG A 272 7.35 -14.04 10.34
C ARG A 272 8.79 -13.57 10.21
N TYR A 273 9.44 -13.80 9.05
CA TYR A 273 10.88 -13.61 8.90
C TYR A 273 11.24 -12.41 8.02
N ASN A 274 12.44 -11.87 8.22
CA ASN A 274 12.97 -10.83 7.33
C ASN A 274 13.58 -11.46 6.08
N ILE A 275 12.85 -11.38 4.96
CA ILE A 275 13.26 -11.93 3.67
C ILE A 275 13.96 -10.90 2.77
N ASN A 276 13.95 -9.62 3.16
CA ASN A 276 14.52 -8.54 2.36
C ASN A 276 16.02 -8.73 2.03
N PRO A 277 16.90 -9.19 2.95
CA PRO A 277 18.32 -9.41 2.61
C PRO A 277 18.51 -10.40 1.46
N ILE A 278 17.63 -11.39 1.31
CA ILE A 278 17.69 -12.33 0.18
C ILE A 278 17.32 -11.60 -1.11
N ALA A 279 16.24 -10.84 -1.14
CA ALA A 279 15.87 -10.07 -2.33
C ALA A 279 16.98 -9.08 -2.74
N VAL A 280 17.57 -8.35 -1.79
CA VAL A 280 18.68 -7.40 -2.03
C VAL A 280 19.92 -8.11 -2.62
N LYS A 281 20.26 -9.31 -2.15
CA LYS A 281 21.35 -10.13 -2.69
C LYS A 281 21.16 -10.42 -4.19
N TYR A 282 19.94 -10.53 -4.66
CA TYR A 282 19.58 -10.75 -6.07
C TYR A 282 19.25 -9.43 -6.82
N GLY A 283 19.69 -8.28 -6.28
CA GLY A 283 19.53 -6.98 -6.93
C GLY A 283 18.14 -6.36 -6.81
N GLY A 284 17.30 -6.94 -5.95
CA GLY A 284 15.96 -6.45 -5.66
C GLY A 284 15.88 -5.60 -4.39
N GLY A 285 14.68 -5.53 -3.81
CA GLY A 285 14.44 -4.74 -2.61
C GLY A 285 13.01 -4.94 -2.07
N GLY A 286 12.59 -4.02 -1.20
CA GLY A 286 11.28 -4.02 -0.57
C GLY A 286 11.35 -3.99 0.96
N HIS A 287 10.28 -4.45 1.59
CA HIS A 287 10.14 -4.47 3.06
C HIS A 287 10.62 -5.79 3.66
N LYS A 288 10.75 -5.82 4.99
CA LYS A 288 11.17 -7.02 5.73
C LYS A 288 10.34 -8.28 5.40
N LYS A 289 9.04 -8.13 5.17
CA LYS A 289 8.09 -9.23 4.95
C LYS A 289 7.50 -9.28 3.53
N ALA A 290 7.79 -8.30 2.69
CA ALA A 290 7.36 -8.22 1.30
C ALA A 290 8.48 -7.62 0.45
N SER A 291 9.10 -8.43 -0.38
CA SER A 291 10.23 -8.04 -1.22
C SER A 291 10.12 -8.71 -2.58
N GLY A 292 10.74 -8.09 -3.59
CA GLY A 292 10.80 -8.63 -4.93
C GLY A 292 12.20 -8.48 -5.54
N CYS A 293 12.49 -9.34 -6.50
CA CYS A 293 13.70 -9.25 -7.32
C CYS A 293 13.45 -9.92 -8.69
N THR A 294 14.40 -9.75 -9.59
CA THR A 294 14.44 -10.50 -10.84
C THR A 294 15.71 -11.35 -10.91
N VAL A 295 15.61 -12.54 -11.48
CA VAL A 295 16.76 -13.42 -11.69
C VAL A 295 16.80 -13.88 -13.15
N PRO A 296 17.98 -14.22 -13.69
CA PRO A 296 18.14 -14.44 -15.13
C PRO A 296 17.43 -15.69 -15.67
N ASN A 297 17.17 -16.69 -14.85
CA ASN A 297 16.58 -17.96 -15.31
C ASN A 297 16.07 -18.82 -14.14
N ARG A 298 15.41 -19.93 -14.49
CA ARG A 298 14.87 -20.89 -13.52
C ARG A 298 15.91 -21.45 -12.57
N ALA A 299 17.13 -21.72 -13.01
CA ALA A 299 18.18 -22.25 -12.12
C ALA A 299 18.54 -21.26 -11.01
N ALA A 300 18.60 -19.96 -11.34
CA ALA A 300 18.81 -18.89 -10.35
C ALA A 300 17.60 -18.73 -9.40
N ALA A 301 16.37 -18.88 -9.91
CA ALA A 301 15.15 -18.89 -9.09
C ALA A 301 15.15 -20.05 -8.08
N MET A 302 15.58 -21.23 -8.49
CA MET A 302 15.66 -22.38 -7.57
C MET A 302 16.75 -22.18 -6.50
N LYS A 303 17.88 -21.54 -6.81
CA LYS A 303 18.87 -21.15 -5.79
C LYS A 303 18.32 -20.18 -4.77
N LEU A 304 17.55 -19.20 -5.23
CA LEU A 304 16.86 -18.27 -4.33
C LEU A 304 15.86 -19.03 -3.43
N LEU A 305 15.13 -20.00 -3.96
CA LEU A 305 14.23 -20.85 -3.18
C LEU A 305 14.98 -21.68 -2.12
N GLU A 306 16.16 -22.21 -2.44
CA GLU A 306 17.02 -22.92 -1.48
C GLU A 306 17.47 -22.01 -0.34
N GLU A 307 17.76 -20.74 -0.61
CA GLU A 307 18.11 -19.75 0.43
C GLU A 307 16.91 -19.41 1.34
N LEU A 308 15.71 -19.30 0.77
CA LEU A 308 14.49 -19.13 1.55
C LEU A 308 14.20 -20.37 2.42
N ASP A 309 14.43 -21.56 1.89
CA ASP A 309 14.28 -22.83 2.65
C ASP A 309 15.28 -22.94 3.80
N ALA A 310 16.54 -22.51 3.58
CA ALA A 310 17.56 -22.44 4.62
C ALA A 310 17.20 -21.41 5.72
N LEU A 311 16.64 -20.25 5.35
CA LEU A 311 16.14 -19.27 6.29
C LEU A 311 15.03 -19.86 7.17
N ALA A 312 14.08 -20.57 6.57
CA ALA A 312 12.98 -21.22 7.30
C ALA A 312 13.50 -22.30 8.26
N ALA A 313 14.50 -23.10 7.84
CA ALA A 313 15.16 -24.12 8.66
C ALA A 313 15.87 -23.51 9.89
N ALA A 314 16.68 -22.46 9.67
CA ALA A 314 17.44 -21.81 10.73
C ALA A 314 16.51 -21.19 11.80
N ALA A 315 15.40 -20.62 11.35
CA ALA A 315 14.41 -20.02 12.22
C ALA A 315 13.60 -21.05 13.02
N ALA A 316 13.30 -22.21 12.44
CA ALA A 316 12.66 -23.33 13.16
C ALA A 316 13.57 -23.87 14.26
N ALA A 317 14.88 -24.00 14.00
CA ALA A 317 15.86 -24.45 14.98
C ALA A 317 16.00 -23.47 16.18
N SER A 318 15.87 -22.18 15.96
CA SER A 318 15.94 -21.16 17.02
C SER A 318 14.64 -21.03 17.85
N ALA A 319 13.52 -21.55 17.33
CA ALA A 319 12.21 -21.50 18.00
C ALA A 319 11.91 -22.71 18.88
N THR A 320 12.77 -23.74 18.91
CA THR A 320 12.62 -24.88 19.82
C THR A 320 12.96 -24.43 21.24
N PRO A 321 12.03 -24.45 22.23
CA PRO A 321 12.36 -24.08 23.60
C PRO A 321 13.42 -25.05 24.13
N ALA A 322 14.43 -24.50 24.83
CA ALA A 322 15.28 -25.32 25.65
C ALA A 322 14.38 -26.18 26.56
N THR A 323 14.36 -27.49 26.33
CA THR A 323 13.73 -28.44 27.28
C THR A 323 14.37 -28.23 28.62
N ASN A 324 13.66 -27.61 29.54
CA ASN A 324 14.03 -27.62 30.96
C ASN A 324 14.09 -29.09 31.42
N ASN A 325 15.30 -29.57 31.67
CA ASN A 325 15.54 -30.72 32.54
C ASN A 325 15.37 -30.31 34.00
#